data_9c5af906dc324b9ea18810f0d2c8a346
#
_entry.id   9c5af906dc324b9ea18810f0d2c8a346
#
_cell.length_a   1.000
_cell.length_b   1.000
_cell.length_c   1.000
_cell.angle_alpha   90.00
_cell.angle_beta   90.00
_cell.angle_gamma   90.00
#
_symmetry.space_group_name_H-M   'P 1'
#
loop_
_entity.id
_entity.type
_entity.pdbx_description
1 polymer ?
#
loop_
_entity_poly.entity_id
_entity_poly.type
_entity_poly.pdbx_seq_one_letter_code
_entity_poly.pdbx_strand_id
1 'polypeptide(L)'
;DFTFPRKLTPEELKQIEDLVNYAVKKEFPVMAEEMPLEEAKKSGALFFFKGHYPERVKVYTAGDGKEIFSRELCGGPHVENTREVGKFVILKEEAVAAGVRRLRATVG
;
A
#
# COMPACT_ATOMS: atom_id res chain seq x y z
N ASP A 1 4.54 9.06 0.04
CA ASP A 1 4.02 10.33 -0.46
C ASP A 1 2.66 10.11 -1.10
N PHE A 2 1.79 11.10 -0.97
CA PHE A 2 0.45 11.02 -1.53
C PHE A 2 -0.10 12.42 -1.81
N THR A 3 -1.03 12.48 -2.75
CA THR A 3 -1.69 13.73 -3.12
C THR A 3 -2.86 13.98 -2.18
N PHE A 4 -2.85 15.13 -1.50
CA PHE A 4 -3.93 15.51 -0.60
C PHE A 4 -3.92 17.04 -0.44
N PRO A 5 -5.10 17.68 -0.44
CA PRO A 5 -5.16 19.15 -0.50
C PRO A 5 -4.85 19.88 0.80
N ARG A 6 -4.75 19.16 1.92
CA ARG A 6 -4.53 19.76 3.24
C ARG A 6 -3.74 18.85 4.16
N LYS A 7 -3.34 19.37 5.31
CA LYS A 7 -2.73 18.58 6.37
C LYS A 7 -3.74 17.56 6.92
N LEU A 8 -3.28 16.36 7.20
CA LEU A 8 -4.10 15.34 7.88
C LEU A 8 -4.33 15.72 9.33
N THR A 9 -5.53 15.47 9.84
CA THR A 9 -5.86 15.66 11.25
C THR A 9 -5.28 14.53 12.09
N PRO A 10 -5.09 14.73 13.42
CA PRO A 10 -4.67 13.65 14.31
C PRO A 10 -5.57 12.41 14.23
N GLU A 11 -6.88 12.61 14.09
CA GLU A 11 -7.84 11.52 13.96
C GLU A 11 -7.62 10.73 12.67
N GLU A 12 -7.35 11.42 11.57
CA GLU A 12 -7.06 10.79 10.29
C GLU A 12 -5.77 9.99 10.34
N LEU A 13 -4.72 10.53 10.97
CA LEU A 13 -3.47 9.82 11.16
C LEU A 13 -3.67 8.56 11.98
N LYS A 14 -4.49 8.63 13.03
CA LYS A 14 -4.81 7.46 13.84
C LYS A 14 -5.58 6.42 13.03
N GLN A 15 -6.53 6.83 12.20
CA GLN A 15 -7.29 5.91 11.34
C GLN A 15 -6.37 5.16 10.38
N ILE A 16 -5.39 5.85 9.78
CA ILE A 16 -4.41 5.23 8.89
C ILE A 16 -3.58 4.21 9.66
N GLU A 17 -3.06 4.60 10.82
CA GLU A 17 -2.25 3.74 11.67
C GLU A 17 -3.04 2.49 12.11
N ASP A 18 -4.27 2.68 12.54
CA ASP A 18 -5.14 1.58 12.97
C ASP A 18 -5.46 0.64 11.81
N LEU A 19 -5.67 1.17 10.61
CA LEU A 19 -5.95 0.36 9.43
C LEU A 19 -4.76 -0.51 9.05
N VAL A 20 -3.55 0.04 9.07
CA VAL A 20 -2.35 -0.73 8.78
C VAL A 20 -2.13 -1.81 9.84
N ASN A 21 -2.29 -1.46 11.11
CA ASN A 21 -2.13 -2.44 12.20
C ASN A 21 -3.23 -3.50 12.20
N TYR A 22 -4.42 -3.17 11.72
CA TYR A 22 -5.48 -4.16 11.46
C TYR A 22 -4.98 -5.20 10.47
N ALA A 23 -4.41 -4.77 9.34
CA ALA A 23 -3.90 -5.70 8.32
C ALA A 23 -2.76 -6.57 8.87
N VAL A 24 -1.89 -5.99 9.72
CA VAL A 24 -0.80 -6.76 10.35
C VAL A 24 -1.36 -7.85 11.26
N LYS A 25 -2.36 -7.52 12.08
CA LYS A 25 -3.00 -8.48 13.00
C LYS A 25 -3.81 -9.56 12.29
N LYS A 26 -4.37 -9.24 11.13
CA LYS A 26 -5.12 -10.22 10.34
C LYS A 26 -4.23 -11.27 9.69
N GLU A 27 -2.91 -11.04 9.67
CA GLU A 27 -1.94 -11.97 9.09
C GLU A 27 -2.32 -12.37 7.67
N PHE A 28 -2.61 -11.36 6.83
CA PHE A 28 -2.96 -11.61 5.44
C PHE A 28 -1.79 -12.18 4.66
N PRO A 29 -1.98 -13.28 3.93
CA PRO A 29 -0.99 -13.72 2.94
C PRO A 29 -0.80 -12.62 1.88
N VAL A 30 0.43 -12.45 1.44
CA VAL A 30 0.75 -11.55 0.33
C VAL A 30 1.14 -12.42 -0.86
N MET A 31 0.31 -12.40 -1.89
CA MET A 31 0.46 -13.22 -3.07
C MET A 31 0.98 -12.39 -4.24
N ALA A 32 2.01 -12.91 -4.91
CA ALA A 32 2.51 -12.30 -6.13
C ALA A 32 2.00 -13.08 -7.34
N GLU A 33 1.44 -12.40 -8.31
CA GLU A 33 0.95 -13.02 -9.52
C GLU A 33 1.45 -12.24 -10.73
N GLU A 34 2.06 -12.93 -11.68
CA GLU A 34 2.52 -12.31 -12.91
C GLU A 34 1.43 -12.39 -13.96
N MET A 35 1.17 -11.27 -14.64
CA MET A 35 0.12 -11.20 -15.64
C MET A 35 0.40 -10.10 -16.68
N PRO A 36 -0.28 -10.12 -17.83
CA PRO A 36 -0.20 -9.01 -18.78
C PRO A 36 -0.67 -7.71 -18.15
N LEU A 37 -0.03 -6.59 -18.51
CA LEU A 37 -0.35 -5.27 -17.95
C LEU A 37 -1.85 -4.93 -18.08
N GLU A 38 -2.46 -5.27 -19.21
CA GLU A 38 -3.88 -4.98 -19.43
C GLU A 38 -4.79 -5.72 -18.43
N GLU A 39 -4.45 -6.97 -18.10
CA GLU A 39 -5.21 -7.72 -17.09
C GLU A 39 -5.02 -7.10 -15.71
N ALA A 40 -3.79 -6.70 -15.40
CA ALA A 40 -3.50 -6.05 -14.12
C ALA A 40 -4.32 -4.78 -13.93
N LYS A 41 -4.42 -3.96 -14.97
CA LYS A 41 -5.25 -2.74 -14.95
C LYS A 41 -6.71 -3.05 -14.71
N LYS A 42 -7.23 -4.11 -15.34
CA LYS A 42 -8.63 -4.53 -15.20
C LYS A 42 -8.93 -5.14 -13.83
N SER A 43 -7.92 -5.66 -13.14
CA SER A 43 -8.10 -6.28 -11.82
C SER A 43 -8.37 -5.29 -10.69
N GLY A 44 -8.26 -3.99 -10.96
CA GLY A 44 -8.39 -2.95 -9.95
C GLY A 44 -7.11 -2.69 -9.16
N ALA A 45 -5.98 -3.26 -9.60
CA ALA A 45 -4.70 -3.04 -8.94
C ALA A 45 -4.28 -1.58 -9.05
N LEU A 46 -3.70 -1.05 -7.96
CA LEU A 46 -3.15 0.29 -7.94
C LEU A 46 -1.86 0.35 -8.76
N PHE A 47 -1.70 1.41 -9.55
CA PHE A 47 -0.50 1.64 -10.34
C PHE A 47 -0.30 3.14 -10.56
N PHE A 48 0.92 3.54 -10.90
CA PHE A 48 1.21 4.94 -11.19
C PHE A 48 1.07 5.21 -12.69
N PHE A 49 0.26 6.19 -13.05
CA PHE A 49 -0.01 6.54 -14.45
C PHE A 49 1.25 6.95 -15.22
N LYS A 50 2.23 7.54 -14.54
CA LYS A 50 3.47 8.02 -15.16
C LYS A 50 4.58 6.97 -15.19
N GLY A 51 4.33 5.78 -14.68
CA GLY A 51 5.31 4.70 -14.69
C GLY A 51 5.38 4.03 -16.05
N HIS A 52 6.59 3.63 -16.44
CA HIS A 52 6.78 2.74 -17.58
C HIS A 52 6.72 1.31 -17.08
N TYR A 53 5.70 0.58 -17.52
CA TYR A 53 5.51 -0.81 -17.12
C TYR A 53 5.81 -1.73 -18.29
N PRO A 54 6.49 -2.86 -18.04
CA PRO A 54 6.67 -3.88 -19.07
C PRO A 54 5.32 -4.49 -19.46
N GLU A 55 5.31 -5.26 -20.54
CA GLU A 55 4.11 -5.94 -21.02
C GLU A 55 3.53 -6.91 -19.97
N ARG A 56 4.42 -7.58 -19.21
CA ARG A 56 4.04 -8.43 -18.10
C ARG A 56 4.51 -7.81 -16.79
N VAL A 57 3.62 -7.81 -15.80
CA VAL A 57 3.87 -7.17 -14.50
C VAL A 57 3.54 -8.14 -13.37
N LYS A 58 4.12 -7.86 -12.20
CA LYS A 58 3.74 -8.55 -10.97
C LYS A 58 2.70 -7.74 -10.23
N VAL A 59 1.63 -8.42 -9.82
CA VAL A 59 0.58 -7.85 -8.98
C VAL A 59 0.68 -8.51 -7.61
N TYR A 60 0.83 -7.68 -6.59
CA TYR A 60 0.85 -8.14 -5.20
C TYR A 60 -0.51 -7.90 -4.56
N THR A 61 -1.09 -8.97 -4.02
CA THR A 61 -2.38 -8.91 -3.33
C THR A 61 -2.19 -9.34 -1.89
N ALA A 62 -2.58 -8.47 -0.95
CA ALA A 62 -2.66 -8.82 0.46
C ALA A 62 -4.12 -9.10 0.80
N GLY A 63 -4.43 -10.32 1.22
CA GLY A 63 -5.80 -10.73 1.52
C GLY A 63 -5.86 -12.19 1.89
N ASP A 64 -7.03 -12.65 2.32
CA ASP A 64 -7.24 -14.01 2.82
C ASP A 64 -8.28 -14.82 2.02
N GLY A 65 -8.64 -14.37 0.83
CA GLY A 65 -9.67 -15.00 0.01
C GLY A 65 -11.09 -14.53 0.33
N LYS A 66 -11.32 -13.99 1.51
CA LYS A 66 -12.60 -13.37 1.91
C LYS A 66 -12.53 -11.86 1.81
N GLU A 67 -11.36 -11.31 2.11
CA GLU A 67 -11.10 -9.89 2.09
C GLU A 67 -9.83 -9.61 1.32
N ILE A 68 -9.88 -8.65 0.38
CA ILE A 68 -8.71 -8.12 -0.30
C ILE A 68 -8.40 -6.79 0.36
N PHE A 69 -7.30 -6.74 1.12
CA PHE A 69 -6.88 -5.52 1.79
C PHE A 69 -6.21 -4.55 0.81
N SER A 70 -5.32 -5.06 -0.03
CA SER A 70 -4.65 -4.25 -1.04
C SER A 70 -4.26 -5.08 -2.26
N ARG A 71 -4.16 -4.43 -3.40
CA ARG A 71 -3.69 -5.01 -4.65
C ARG A 71 -2.97 -3.94 -5.44
N GLU A 72 -1.71 -4.20 -5.82
CA GLU A 72 -0.90 -3.20 -6.51
C GLU A 72 0.11 -3.80 -7.46
N LEU A 73 0.48 -3.03 -8.49
CA LEU A 73 1.60 -3.35 -9.36
C LEU A 73 2.88 -2.89 -8.69
N CYS A 74 3.84 -3.81 -8.53
CA CYS A 74 5.12 -3.48 -7.93
C CYS A 74 6.20 -4.43 -8.42
N GLY A 75 7.36 -3.91 -8.76
CA GLY A 75 8.53 -4.72 -9.13
C GLY A 75 9.48 -4.97 -7.97
N GLY A 76 9.22 -4.38 -6.81
CA GLY A 76 10.07 -4.52 -5.63
C GLY A 76 9.75 -5.72 -4.77
N PRO A 77 10.54 -5.96 -3.74
CA PRO A 77 10.28 -7.04 -2.80
C PRO A 77 9.11 -6.72 -1.87
N HIS A 78 8.40 -7.75 -1.46
CA HIS A 78 7.29 -7.65 -0.50
C HIS A 78 7.43 -8.73 0.55
N VAL A 79 6.82 -8.52 1.72
CA VAL A 79 6.68 -9.56 2.73
C VAL A 79 5.74 -10.66 2.22
N GLU A 80 5.87 -11.85 2.73
CA GLU A 80 5.00 -12.97 2.37
C GLU A 80 3.71 -13.00 3.18
N ASN A 81 3.71 -12.32 4.33
CA ASN A 81 2.54 -12.21 5.20
C ASN A 81 2.61 -10.87 5.94
N THR A 82 1.48 -10.22 6.11
CA THR A 82 1.45 -8.89 6.73
C THR A 82 1.92 -8.91 8.20
N ARG A 83 1.87 -10.04 8.88
CA ARG A 83 2.39 -10.13 10.27
C ARG A 83 3.88 -9.80 10.35
N GLU A 84 4.64 -10.02 9.27
CA GLU A 84 6.09 -9.78 9.23
C GLU A 84 6.43 -8.29 9.33
N VAL A 85 5.47 -7.42 9.06
CA VAL A 85 5.66 -5.97 9.17
C VAL A 85 5.85 -5.55 10.63
N GLY A 86 5.15 -6.21 11.55
CA GLY A 86 5.15 -5.82 12.96
C GLY A 86 4.31 -4.58 13.20
N LYS A 87 4.50 -3.93 14.33
CA LYS A 87 3.71 -2.76 14.71
C LYS A 87 4.09 -1.56 13.85
N PHE A 88 3.10 -0.96 13.22
CA PHE A 88 3.24 0.24 12.41
C PHE A 88 2.92 1.47 13.25
N VAL A 89 3.84 2.44 13.25
CA VAL A 89 3.69 3.70 14.00
C VAL A 89 4.03 4.88 13.08
N ILE A 90 3.11 5.83 12.96
CA ILE A 90 3.34 7.06 12.20
C ILE A 90 4.16 8.02 13.07
N LEU A 91 5.28 8.48 12.54
CA LEU A 91 6.18 9.40 13.24
C LEU A 91 5.91 10.87 12.89
N LYS A 92 5.59 11.14 11.62
CA LYS A 92 5.46 12.52 11.13
C LYS A 92 4.65 12.57 9.85
N GLU A 93 3.93 13.67 9.67
CA GLU A 93 3.26 14.01 8.41
C GLU A 93 3.69 15.43 8.03
N GLU A 94 4.10 15.63 6.78
CA GLU A 94 4.62 16.93 6.33
C GLU A 94 4.31 17.21 4.87
N ALA A 95 4.33 18.50 4.50
CA ALA A 95 4.24 18.91 3.10
C ALA A 95 5.61 18.76 2.44
N VAL A 96 5.65 18.25 1.22
CA VAL A 96 6.89 18.16 0.42
C VAL A 96 6.79 18.94 -0.89
N ALA A 97 5.56 19.24 -1.34
CA ALA A 97 5.28 20.07 -2.50
C ALA A 97 3.83 20.55 -2.39
N ALA A 98 3.42 21.44 -3.29
CA ALA A 98 2.03 21.88 -3.34
C ALA A 98 1.11 20.69 -3.60
N GLY A 99 0.15 20.45 -2.71
CA GLY A 99 -0.79 19.35 -2.82
C GLY A 99 -0.21 17.96 -2.60
N VAL A 100 1.04 17.85 -2.14
CA VAL A 100 1.69 16.56 -1.87
C VAL A 100 2.12 16.49 -0.42
N ARG A 101 1.66 15.43 0.27
CA ARG A 101 1.97 15.17 1.68
C ARG A 101 2.90 13.96 1.79
N ARG A 102 3.67 13.93 2.87
CA ARG A 102 4.57 12.81 3.17
C ARG A 102 4.30 12.29 4.56
N LEU A 103 4.10 10.96 4.65
CA LEU A 103 4.06 10.27 5.94
C LEU A 103 5.41 9.59 6.17
N ARG A 104 5.95 9.77 7.36
CA ARG A 104 7.11 9.02 7.84
C ARG A 104 6.63 8.09 8.94
N ALA A 105 7.02 6.83 8.86
CA ALA A 105 6.55 5.82 9.79
C ALA A 105 7.67 4.82 10.07
N THR A 106 7.49 4.04 11.13
CA THR A 106 8.38 2.94 11.49
C THR A 106 7.57 1.66 11.66
N VAL A 107 8.25 0.52 11.55
CA VAL A 107 7.65 -0.82 11.73
C VAL A 107 8.56 -1.67 12.63
N GLY A 108 7.98 -2.70 13.22
CA GLY A 108 8.78 -3.61 14.07
C GLY A 108 8.20 -3.98 15.45
#